data_9c51a4321392d8822b2ed53101543d08
#
_entry.id   9c51a4321392d8822b2ed53101543d08
#
_cell.length_a   1.000
_cell.length_b   1.000
_cell.length_c   1.000
_cell.angle_alpha   90.00
_cell.angle_beta   90.00
_cell.angle_gamma   90.00
#
_symmetry.space_group_name_H-M   'P 1'
#
loop_
_entity.id
_entity.type
_entity.pdbx_description
1 polymer ?
#
loop_
_entity_poly.entity_id
_entity_poly.type
_entity_poly.pdbx_seq_one_letter_code
_entity_poly.pdbx_strand_id
1 'polypeptide(L)'
;VTTTSGYIRKIFLNDDGYDYDKIPTVTISPPTGAGTTATAVAITTSINGVNSVKEILLTNAGAGYTETPTVTITSATETILGIGSTSYGVGAAATASIVTNNAGIGIVTTNGGSGYPTAPTVFFTTPTSGVGTATGRVLVSAANTITQVLISDAGIGYTAGTGIATVSPPPVITGIGTYQFNELVTG
;
A
#
# COMPACT_ATOMS: atom_id res chain seq x y z
N VAL A 1 19.09 20.76 -17.51
CA VAL A 1 17.86 21.13 -16.80
C VAL A 1 17.61 20.03 -15.81
N THR A 2 17.94 20.29 -14.54
CA THR A 2 17.58 19.41 -13.43
C THR A 2 16.08 19.46 -13.29
N THR A 3 15.39 18.45 -13.78
CA THR A 3 13.96 18.28 -13.49
C THR A 3 13.83 17.97 -12.02
N THR A 4 13.31 18.92 -11.28
CA THR A 4 12.91 18.75 -9.90
C THR A 4 11.79 17.72 -9.87
N SER A 5 12.11 16.51 -9.48
CA SER A 5 11.16 15.42 -9.48
C SER A 5 10.43 15.40 -8.15
N GLY A 6 9.26 16.04 -8.09
CA GLY A 6 8.35 15.90 -6.96
C GLY A 6 7.63 14.56 -6.99
N TYR A 7 7.33 14.02 -5.83
CA TYR A 7 6.59 12.77 -5.65
C TYR A 7 5.56 12.92 -4.51
N ILE A 8 4.57 12.06 -4.47
CA ILE A 8 3.63 12.02 -3.35
C ILE A 8 4.29 11.27 -2.20
N ARG A 9 4.52 11.97 -1.10
CA ARG A 9 5.07 11.39 0.11
C ARG A 9 4.04 10.53 0.84
N LYS A 10 2.83 11.08 1.04
CA LYS A 10 1.77 10.49 1.85
C LYS A 10 0.41 10.99 1.39
N ILE A 11 -0.62 10.18 1.61
CA ILE A 11 -2.02 10.58 1.47
C ILE A 11 -2.65 10.62 2.86
N PHE A 12 -3.28 11.75 3.19
CA PHE A 12 -4.02 11.95 4.42
C PHE A 12 -5.51 11.72 4.14
N LEU A 13 -6.13 10.83 4.90
CA LEU A 13 -7.57 10.65 4.90
C LEU A 13 -8.17 11.78 5.74
N ASN A 14 -9.04 12.59 5.15
CA ASN A 14 -9.70 13.73 5.78
C ASN A 14 -11.10 13.35 6.30
N ASP A 15 -11.75 12.43 5.58
CA ASP A 15 -13.06 11.88 5.92
C ASP A 15 -13.04 10.41 5.53
N ASP A 16 -13.46 9.53 6.42
CA ASP A 16 -13.48 8.08 6.21
C ASP A 16 -14.73 7.61 5.45
N GLY A 17 -15.75 8.46 5.37
CA GLY A 17 -17.02 8.11 4.74
C GLY A 17 -17.71 6.92 5.42
N TYR A 18 -18.72 6.38 4.79
CA TYR A 18 -19.50 5.25 5.32
C TYR A 18 -20.11 4.37 4.22
N ASP A 19 -20.58 3.19 4.60
CA ASP A 19 -21.26 2.21 3.73
C ASP A 19 -20.39 1.67 2.57
N TYR A 20 -19.08 1.56 2.79
CA TYR A 20 -18.15 0.99 1.82
C TYR A 20 -18.17 -0.56 1.86
N ASP A 21 -19.22 -1.19 1.38
CA ASP A 21 -19.31 -2.66 1.29
C ASP A 21 -18.37 -3.25 0.23
N LYS A 22 -17.89 -2.40 -0.69
CA LYS A 22 -16.84 -2.72 -1.66
C LYS A 22 -15.73 -1.69 -1.57
N ILE A 23 -14.50 -2.13 -1.82
CA ILE A 23 -13.32 -1.25 -1.80
C ILE A 23 -13.48 -0.17 -2.88
N PRO A 24 -13.44 1.13 -2.52
CA PRO A 24 -13.53 2.21 -3.48
C PRO A 24 -12.27 2.32 -4.34
N THR A 25 -12.42 2.90 -5.52
CA THR A 25 -11.29 3.23 -6.40
C THR A 25 -10.69 4.56 -5.97
N VAL A 26 -9.37 4.61 -5.84
CA VAL A 26 -8.60 5.84 -5.59
C VAL A 26 -7.96 6.29 -6.89
N THR A 27 -8.28 7.49 -7.32
CA THR A 27 -7.69 8.12 -8.51
C THR A 27 -6.90 9.36 -8.09
N ILE A 28 -5.68 9.49 -8.59
CA ILE A 28 -4.81 10.64 -8.33
C ILE A 28 -4.58 11.35 -9.66
N SER A 29 -4.74 12.66 -9.69
CA SER A 29 -4.50 13.43 -10.91
C SER A 29 -3.01 13.31 -11.32
N PRO A 30 -2.72 13.26 -12.65
CA PRO A 30 -1.36 13.19 -13.13
C PRO A 30 -0.59 14.48 -12.81
N PRO A 31 0.75 14.44 -12.81
CA PRO A 31 1.57 15.67 -12.75
C PRO A 31 1.28 16.57 -13.96
N THR A 32 1.40 17.88 -13.78
CA THR A 32 1.11 18.88 -14.83
C THR A 32 2.14 18.87 -15.97
N GLY A 33 3.31 18.26 -15.77
CA GLY A 33 4.38 18.14 -16.74
C GLY A 33 4.73 16.68 -17.04
N ALA A 34 5.92 16.46 -17.56
CA ALA A 34 6.46 15.12 -17.76
C ALA A 34 6.67 14.43 -16.42
N GLY A 35 6.14 13.24 -16.26
CA GLY A 35 6.26 12.50 -15.02
C GLY A 35 5.49 11.18 -15.02
N THR A 36 5.44 10.55 -13.88
CA THR A 36 4.69 9.31 -13.65
C THR A 36 3.56 9.58 -12.68
N THR A 37 2.33 9.23 -13.06
CA THR A 37 1.17 9.35 -12.17
C THR A 37 1.31 8.41 -10.97
N ALA A 38 1.07 8.93 -9.79
CA ALA A 38 1.02 8.13 -8.59
C ALA A 38 -0.22 7.24 -8.59
N THR A 39 -0.13 6.11 -7.92
CA THR A 39 -1.24 5.19 -7.73
C THR A 39 -1.39 4.79 -6.27
N ALA A 40 -2.62 4.54 -5.85
CA ALA A 40 -2.92 4.19 -4.46
C ALA A 40 -4.12 3.24 -4.38
N VAL A 41 -4.26 2.61 -3.22
CA VAL A 41 -5.40 1.76 -2.88
C VAL A 41 -6.01 2.22 -1.56
N ALA A 42 -7.33 2.12 -1.45
CA ALA A 42 -8.04 2.31 -0.19
C ALA A 42 -8.07 1.02 0.60
N ILE A 43 -7.93 1.14 1.90
CA ILE A 43 -8.12 0.05 2.85
C ILE A 43 -9.36 0.38 3.65
N THR A 44 -10.32 -0.53 3.66
CA THR A 44 -11.57 -0.40 4.40
C THR A 44 -11.50 -1.12 5.74
N THR A 45 -12.33 -0.71 6.67
CA THR A 45 -12.55 -1.35 7.97
C THR A 45 -14.03 -1.37 8.27
N SER A 46 -14.47 -2.32 9.11
CA SER A 46 -15.83 -2.37 9.60
C SER A 46 -15.82 -2.12 11.12
N ILE A 47 -16.59 -1.14 11.56
CA ILE A 47 -16.79 -0.84 12.98
C ILE A 47 -18.29 -0.80 13.24
N ASN A 48 -18.76 -1.67 14.14
CA ASN A 48 -20.19 -1.79 14.47
C ASN A 48 -21.11 -2.02 13.25
N GLY A 49 -20.61 -2.73 12.23
CA GLY A 49 -21.36 -3.00 11.01
C GLY A 49 -21.32 -1.88 9.97
N VAL A 50 -20.67 -0.75 10.26
CA VAL A 50 -20.44 0.34 9.29
C VAL A 50 -19.06 0.16 8.67
N ASN A 51 -19.01 0.05 7.37
CA ASN A 51 -17.76 -0.04 6.60
C ASN A 51 -17.32 1.36 6.17
N SER A 52 -16.10 1.74 6.51
CA SER A 52 -15.50 3.02 6.13
C SER A 52 -14.10 2.84 5.57
N VAL A 53 -13.55 3.86 4.92
CA VAL A 53 -12.15 3.89 4.48
C VAL A 53 -11.29 4.15 5.71
N LYS A 54 -10.38 3.24 6.01
CA LYS A 54 -9.46 3.37 7.15
C LYS A 54 -8.21 4.17 6.81
N GLU A 55 -7.66 3.94 5.63
CA GLU A 55 -6.43 4.56 5.17
C GLU A 55 -6.30 4.43 3.64
N ILE A 56 -5.47 5.28 3.04
CA ILE A 56 -5.09 5.20 1.63
C ILE A 56 -3.59 5.01 1.56
N LEU A 57 -3.16 3.95 0.87
CA LEU A 57 -1.77 3.58 0.75
C LEU A 57 -1.29 3.66 -0.70
N LEU A 58 -0.11 4.23 -0.89
CA LEU A 58 0.51 4.35 -2.20
C LEU A 58 0.99 2.97 -2.67
N THR A 59 0.70 2.67 -3.92
CA THR A 59 1.30 1.57 -4.68
C THR A 59 2.46 2.05 -5.52
N ASN A 60 2.42 3.34 -5.91
CA ASN A 60 3.49 4.08 -6.56
C ASN A 60 3.39 5.56 -6.14
N ALA A 61 4.48 6.12 -5.65
CA ALA A 61 4.51 7.52 -5.23
C ALA A 61 4.51 8.52 -6.41
N GLY A 62 4.70 8.04 -7.65
CA GLY A 62 4.78 8.87 -8.84
C GLY A 62 6.06 9.70 -8.91
N ALA A 63 6.13 10.56 -9.92
CA ALA A 63 7.24 11.49 -10.12
C ALA A 63 6.79 12.70 -10.97
N GLY A 64 7.49 13.82 -10.85
CA GLY A 64 7.24 15.01 -11.66
C GLY A 64 6.13 15.92 -11.12
N TYR A 65 5.67 15.72 -9.91
CA TYR A 65 4.71 16.59 -9.25
C TYR A 65 5.36 17.91 -8.83
N THR A 66 4.83 19.00 -9.33
CA THR A 66 5.20 20.37 -8.94
C THR A 66 4.14 21.01 -8.06
N GLU A 67 2.93 20.46 -8.08
CA GLU A 67 1.78 20.91 -7.31
C GLU A 67 1.08 19.71 -6.67
N THR A 68 0.35 19.96 -5.59
CA THR A 68 -0.42 18.91 -4.90
C THR A 68 -1.51 18.39 -5.82
N PRO A 69 -1.50 17.09 -6.17
CA PRO A 69 -2.54 16.51 -7.01
C PRO A 69 -3.87 16.36 -6.26
N THR A 70 -4.95 16.32 -7.03
CA THR A 70 -6.27 15.94 -6.50
C THR A 70 -6.30 14.43 -6.27
N VAL A 71 -6.82 14.03 -5.10
CA VAL A 71 -7.11 12.63 -4.77
C VAL A 71 -8.63 12.47 -4.77
N THR A 72 -9.14 11.59 -5.62
CA THR A 72 -10.57 11.29 -5.74
C THR A 72 -10.83 9.87 -5.29
N ILE A 73 -11.77 9.69 -4.39
CA ILE A 73 -12.24 8.39 -3.93
C ILE A 73 -13.61 8.15 -4.54
N THR A 74 -13.70 7.17 -5.42
CA THR A 74 -14.93 6.84 -6.14
C THR A 74 -15.50 5.54 -5.61
N SER A 75 -16.73 5.57 -5.15
CA SER A 75 -17.47 4.40 -4.68
C SER A 75 -17.57 3.34 -5.78
N ALA A 76 -17.44 2.08 -5.41
CA ALA A 76 -17.78 1.01 -6.32
C ALA A 76 -19.28 1.08 -6.65
N THR A 77 -19.62 0.83 -7.90
CA THR A 77 -21.00 0.74 -8.37
C THR A 77 -21.29 -0.64 -8.95
N GLU A 78 -22.48 -1.12 -8.75
CA GLU A 78 -22.95 -2.35 -9.37
C GLU A 78 -24.28 -2.09 -10.07
N THR A 79 -24.41 -2.56 -11.29
CA THR A 79 -25.68 -2.52 -12.02
C THR A 79 -26.41 -3.83 -11.76
N ILE A 80 -27.50 -3.77 -11.02
CA ILE A 80 -28.36 -4.92 -10.76
C ILE A 80 -29.46 -4.93 -11.81
N LEU A 81 -29.54 -6.02 -12.57
CA LEU A 81 -30.53 -6.19 -13.63
C LEU A 81 -31.95 -6.01 -13.08
N GLY A 82 -32.68 -5.01 -13.58
CA GLY A 82 -34.04 -4.67 -13.14
C GLY A 82 -34.15 -3.71 -11.95
N ILE A 83 -33.06 -3.34 -11.28
CA ILE A 83 -33.07 -2.41 -10.13
C ILE A 83 -32.30 -1.11 -10.43
N GLY A 84 -31.39 -1.13 -11.38
CA GLY A 84 -30.54 0.01 -11.72
C GLY A 84 -29.14 -0.09 -11.11
N SER A 85 -28.44 1.04 -10.99
CA SER A 85 -27.11 1.11 -10.43
C SER A 85 -27.16 1.42 -8.93
N THR A 86 -26.45 0.63 -8.13
CA THR A 86 -26.27 0.84 -6.70
C THR A 86 -24.83 1.28 -6.42
N SER A 87 -24.66 2.35 -5.67
CA SER A 87 -23.35 2.82 -5.19
C SER A 87 -23.05 2.26 -3.80
N TYR A 88 -21.85 1.82 -3.59
CA TYR A 88 -21.38 1.25 -2.33
C TYR A 88 -20.40 2.21 -1.65
N GLY A 89 -20.91 2.97 -0.70
CA GLY A 89 -20.17 3.90 0.11
C GLY A 89 -20.15 5.35 -0.41
N VAL A 90 -20.01 6.28 0.50
CA VAL A 90 -20.03 7.71 0.22
C VAL A 90 -19.23 8.50 1.25
N GLY A 91 -18.77 9.67 0.87
CA GLY A 91 -18.24 10.69 1.77
C GLY A 91 -16.73 10.64 2.02
N ALA A 92 -16.02 9.57 1.68
CA ALA A 92 -14.58 9.53 1.93
C ALA A 92 -13.83 10.61 1.12
N ALA A 93 -12.95 11.32 1.78
CA ALA A 93 -12.13 12.37 1.20
C ALA A 93 -10.67 12.29 1.66
N ALA A 94 -9.75 12.64 0.78
CA ALA A 94 -8.32 12.58 1.07
C ALA A 94 -7.53 13.69 0.37
N THR A 95 -6.37 14.02 0.93
CA THR A 95 -5.40 14.96 0.37
C THR A 95 -4.02 14.33 0.27
N ALA A 96 -3.28 14.66 -0.78
CA ALA A 96 -1.89 14.25 -0.96
C ALA A 96 -0.93 15.26 -0.33
N SER A 97 0.21 14.76 0.16
CA SER A 97 1.38 15.56 0.52
C SER A 97 2.50 15.25 -0.46
N ILE A 98 3.03 16.25 -1.11
CA ILE A 98 4.15 16.12 -2.06
C ILE A 98 5.47 16.56 -1.43
N VAL A 99 6.56 16.01 -1.95
CA VAL A 99 7.93 16.47 -1.69
C VAL A 99 8.58 16.78 -3.03
N THR A 100 9.15 17.98 -3.12
CA THR A 100 9.94 18.44 -4.27
C THR A 100 11.42 18.48 -3.88
N ASN A 101 12.32 18.33 -4.85
CA ASN A 101 13.77 18.40 -4.66
C ASN A 101 14.44 17.28 -3.83
N ASN A 102 13.72 16.23 -3.48
CA ASN A 102 14.25 15.07 -2.77
C ASN A 102 13.71 13.78 -3.39
N ALA A 103 14.35 12.65 -3.11
CA ALA A 103 13.83 11.35 -3.48
C ALA A 103 13.20 10.64 -2.29
N GLY A 104 12.17 9.87 -2.55
CA GLY A 104 11.50 8.95 -1.63
C GLY A 104 11.41 7.55 -2.25
N ILE A 105 10.86 6.61 -1.50
CA ILE A 105 10.58 5.27 -2.02
C ILE A 105 9.35 5.34 -2.93
N GLY A 106 9.56 5.21 -4.23
CA GLY A 106 8.50 5.34 -5.22
C GLY A 106 7.64 4.09 -5.36
N ILE A 107 8.29 2.96 -5.56
CA ILE A 107 7.64 1.65 -5.73
C ILE A 107 8.48 0.57 -5.08
N VAL A 108 7.85 -0.43 -4.53
CA VAL A 108 8.51 -1.62 -4.00
C VAL A 108 8.10 -2.83 -4.82
N THR A 109 9.05 -3.39 -5.53
CA THR A 109 8.89 -4.67 -6.24
C THR A 109 9.26 -5.81 -5.31
N THR A 110 8.45 -6.85 -5.29
CA THR A 110 8.70 -8.03 -4.46
C THR A 110 8.75 -9.28 -5.33
N ASN A 111 9.62 -10.22 -4.94
CA ASN A 111 9.47 -11.60 -5.32
C ASN A 111 8.62 -12.26 -4.23
N GLY A 112 7.38 -12.61 -4.56
CA GLY A 112 6.31 -12.91 -3.60
C GLY A 112 6.62 -13.96 -2.54
N GLY A 113 7.61 -14.82 -2.74
CA GLY A 113 7.95 -15.87 -1.79
C GLY A 113 6.74 -16.73 -1.41
N SER A 114 6.89 -17.57 -0.40
CA SER A 114 5.80 -18.40 0.12
C SER A 114 5.96 -18.64 1.62
N GLY A 115 4.91 -19.18 2.26
CA GLY A 115 4.97 -19.53 3.68
C GLY A 115 4.66 -18.37 4.63
N TYR A 116 3.91 -17.37 4.19
CA TYR A 116 3.47 -16.22 4.99
C TYR A 116 2.01 -16.37 5.43
N PRO A 117 1.71 -17.03 6.56
CA PRO A 117 0.35 -17.18 7.06
C PRO A 117 -0.27 -15.86 7.52
N THR A 118 0.57 -14.88 7.83
CA THR A 118 0.20 -13.50 8.20
C THR A 118 1.13 -12.53 7.50
N ALA A 119 0.70 -11.28 7.36
CA ALA A 119 1.50 -10.23 6.74
C ALA A 119 2.81 -10.00 7.53
N PRO A 120 3.98 -10.20 6.90
CA PRO A 120 5.27 -9.93 7.53
C PRO A 120 5.52 -8.43 7.68
N THR A 121 6.47 -8.06 8.52
CA THR A 121 6.93 -6.68 8.63
C THR A 121 7.84 -6.33 7.46
N VAL A 122 7.70 -5.12 6.93
CA VAL A 122 8.63 -4.54 5.97
C VAL A 122 9.47 -3.46 6.66
N PHE A 123 10.78 -3.50 6.43
CA PHE A 123 11.75 -2.52 6.91
C PHE A 123 12.32 -1.76 5.72
N PHE A 124 12.43 -0.46 5.86
CA PHE A 124 13.09 0.40 4.87
C PHE A 124 14.42 0.89 5.43
N THR A 125 15.43 0.95 4.58
CA THR A 125 16.70 1.59 4.96
C THR A 125 16.47 3.05 5.31
N THR A 126 17.26 3.58 6.25
CA THR A 126 17.25 5.01 6.56
C THR A 126 17.82 5.80 5.39
N PRO A 127 17.27 6.97 5.06
CA PRO A 127 17.82 7.82 4.00
C PRO A 127 19.18 8.39 4.42
N THR A 128 20.07 8.61 3.45
CA THR A 128 21.42 9.15 3.69
C THR A 128 21.42 10.63 4.05
N SER A 129 20.42 11.36 3.57
CA SER A 129 20.24 12.78 3.88
C SER A 129 18.75 13.07 3.95
N GLY A 130 18.24 13.38 5.12
CA GLY A 130 16.83 13.75 5.26
C GLY A 130 16.22 13.27 6.55
N VAL A 131 15.04 13.70 6.77
CA VAL A 131 14.28 13.48 8.00
C VAL A 131 13.02 12.67 7.66
N GLY A 132 13.14 11.38 7.65
CA GLY A 132 11.96 10.53 7.54
C GLY A 132 12.21 9.27 6.73
N THR A 133 12.35 8.17 7.44
CA THR A 133 12.39 6.82 6.84
C THR A 133 11.02 6.49 6.26
N ALA A 134 11.01 5.85 5.10
CA ALA A 134 9.78 5.33 4.50
C ALA A 134 9.11 4.32 5.43
N THR A 135 7.81 4.24 5.34
CA THR A 135 7.00 3.25 6.06
C THR A 135 5.99 2.61 5.12
N GLY A 136 5.60 1.38 5.42
CA GLY A 136 4.65 0.66 4.60
C GLY A 136 4.24 -0.66 5.23
N ARG A 137 3.45 -1.43 4.51
CA ARG A 137 3.00 -2.76 4.92
C ARG A 137 2.91 -3.72 3.75
N VAL A 138 2.91 -4.99 4.08
CA VAL A 138 2.87 -6.10 3.13
C VAL A 138 1.43 -6.61 2.99
N LEU A 139 1.00 -6.88 1.77
CA LEU A 139 -0.20 -7.64 1.47
C LEU A 139 0.17 -9.09 1.17
N VAL A 140 -0.59 -10.02 1.75
CA VAL A 140 -0.41 -11.46 1.56
C VAL A 140 -1.70 -12.04 0.97
N SER A 141 -1.55 -12.92 0.00
CA SER A 141 -2.67 -13.65 -0.61
C SER A 141 -3.18 -14.79 0.29
N ALA A 142 -4.34 -15.32 -0.04
CA ALA A 142 -4.86 -16.54 0.59
C ALA A 142 -3.95 -17.78 0.37
N ALA A 143 -3.05 -17.73 -0.61
CA ALA A 143 -2.04 -18.76 -0.87
C ALA A 143 -0.75 -18.56 -0.05
N ASN A 144 -0.76 -17.67 0.95
CA ASN A 144 0.38 -17.36 1.81
C ASN A 144 1.61 -16.82 1.04
N THR A 145 1.39 -16.08 -0.03
CA THR A 145 2.42 -15.39 -0.82
C THR A 145 2.28 -13.88 -0.71
N ILE A 146 3.38 -13.17 -0.70
CA ILE A 146 3.36 -11.70 -0.75
C ILE A 146 2.89 -11.26 -2.14
N THR A 147 1.85 -10.43 -2.18
CA THR A 147 1.33 -9.88 -3.42
C THR A 147 1.85 -8.47 -3.70
N GLN A 148 2.04 -7.68 -2.66
CA GLN A 148 2.46 -6.28 -2.81
C GLN A 148 3.00 -5.72 -1.49
N VAL A 149 3.88 -4.73 -1.60
CA VAL A 149 4.21 -3.81 -0.51
C VAL A 149 3.55 -2.47 -0.79
N LEU A 150 2.75 -2.01 0.15
CA LEU A 150 2.07 -0.72 0.10
C LEU A 150 2.85 0.30 0.93
N ILE A 151 2.99 1.51 0.41
CA ILE A 151 3.74 2.60 1.03
C ILE A 151 2.76 3.51 1.78
N SER A 152 2.94 3.66 3.08
CA SER A 152 2.16 4.61 3.89
C SER A 152 2.84 5.98 3.98
N ASP A 153 4.17 6.03 3.94
CA ASP A 153 4.99 7.25 3.83
C ASP A 153 6.21 6.91 2.98
N ALA A 154 6.44 7.65 1.90
CA ALA A 154 7.56 7.41 0.99
C ALA A 154 8.92 7.87 1.57
N GLY A 155 8.91 8.55 2.72
CA GLY A 155 10.11 9.11 3.32
C GLY A 155 10.68 10.30 2.56
N ILE A 156 11.81 10.81 3.01
CA ILE A 156 12.50 11.96 2.41
C ILE A 156 14.01 11.74 2.46
N GLY A 157 14.72 12.10 1.40
CA GLY A 157 16.18 12.13 1.37
C GLY A 157 16.84 10.82 0.95
N TYR A 158 16.12 9.97 0.26
CA TYR A 158 16.70 8.81 -0.41
C TYR A 158 17.47 9.26 -1.66
N THR A 159 18.62 8.66 -1.88
CA THR A 159 19.33 8.77 -3.15
C THR A 159 18.85 7.65 -4.07
N ALA A 160 18.78 7.89 -5.38
CA ALA A 160 18.39 6.88 -6.34
C ALA A 160 19.20 5.57 -6.16
N GLY A 161 18.51 4.47 -6.01
CA GLY A 161 19.11 3.14 -5.80
C GLY A 161 19.54 2.79 -4.36
N THR A 162 19.40 3.70 -3.38
CA THR A 162 19.79 3.42 -1.98
C THR A 162 18.63 3.02 -1.08
N GLY A 163 17.39 3.30 -1.50
CA GLY A 163 16.21 2.90 -0.74
C GLY A 163 15.90 1.41 -0.93
N ILE A 164 16.19 0.60 0.08
CA ILE A 164 15.92 -0.84 0.08
C ILE A 164 14.79 -1.14 1.05
N ALA A 165 13.81 -1.89 0.57
CA ALA A 165 12.78 -2.48 1.41
C ALA A 165 13.12 -3.96 1.66
N THR A 166 13.20 -4.35 2.92
CA THR A 166 13.46 -5.73 3.34
C THR A 166 12.24 -6.27 4.06
N VAL A 167 11.73 -7.39 3.60
CA VAL A 167 10.61 -8.08 4.24
C VAL A 167 11.15 -9.15 5.19
N SER A 168 10.57 -9.24 6.39
CA SER A 168 10.92 -10.31 7.34
C SER A 168 10.71 -11.68 6.70
N PRO A 169 11.60 -12.65 6.94
CA PRO A 169 11.41 -14.02 6.44
C PRO A 169 10.11 -14.63 7.00
N PRO A 170 9.54 -15.62 6.32
CA PRO A 170 8.40 -16.35 6.84
C PRO A 170 8.77 -17.03 8.17
N PRO A 171 7.80 -17.22 9.09
CA PRO A 171 8.07 -17.88 10.35
C PRO A 171 8.59 -19.31 10.08
N VAL A 172 9.73 -19.61 10.66
CA VAL A 172 10.24 -20.99 10.65
C VAL A 172 9.32 -21.80 11.57
N ILE A 173 8.67 -22.80 11.03
CA ILE A 173 7.92 -23.77 11.85
C ILE A 173 8.98 -24.64 12.54
N THR A 174 9.56 -24.12 13.63
CA THR A 174 10.37 -24.90 14.54
C THR A 174 9.43 -25.69 15.44
N GLY A 175 9.32 -26.98 15.19
CA GLY A 175 8.65 -27.89 16.11
C GLY A 175 7.37 -28.55 15.63
N ILE A 176 7.29 -28.92 14.37
CA ILE A 176 6.73 -30.25 14.12
C ILE A 176 7.88 -31.16 14.52
N GLY A 177 7.78 -31.71 15.74
CA GLY A 177 8.69 -32.76 16.16
C GLY A 177 8.86 -33.70 15.01
N THR A 178 10.09 -34.14 14.76
CA THR A 178 10.34 -35.24 13.88
C THR A 178 9.35 -36.34 14.22
N TYR A 179 8.24 -36.38 13.47
CA TYR A 179 7.47 -37.61 13.43
C TYR A 179 8.43 -38.64 12.87
N GLN A 180 9.08 -39.34 13.78
CA GLN A 180 9.75 -40.56 13.48
C GLN A 180 8.65 -41.53 13.05
N PHE A 181 8.35 -41.56 11.76
CA PHE A 181 7.45 -42.56 11.17
C PHE A 181 7.99 -43.95 11.26
N ASN A 182 8.99 -44.22 12.10
CA ASN A 182 9.69 -45.46 12.23
C ASN A 182 9.76 -46.02 13.65
N GLU A 183 8.81 -45.72 14.50
CA GLU A 183 8.58 -46.65 15.57
C GLU A 183 7.56 -47.69 15.11
N LEU A 184 8.12 -48.65 14.38
CA LEU A 184 7.50 -49.98 14.28
C LEU A 184 7.47 -50.54 15.69
N VAL A 185 6.33 -50.47 16.33
CA VAL A 185 6.08 -51.24 17.55
C VAL A 185 6.05 -52.72 17.13
N THR A 186 7.19 -53.36 17.17
CA THR A 186 7.25 -54.84 17.17
C THR A 186 6.85 -55.27 18.56
N GLY A 187 5.59 -55.70 18.68
CA GLY A 187 5.15 -56.52 19.81
C GLY A 187 5.65 -57.93 19.69
#